data_2bcf312e916c33d8c80f7d6164564a9b
#
_entry.id   2bcf312e916c33d8c80f7d6164564a9b
#
_cell.length_a   1.000
_cell.length_b   1.000
_cell.length_c   1.000
_cell.angle_alpha   90.00
_cell.angle_beta   90.00
_cell.angle_gamma   90.00
#
_symmetry.space_group_name_H-M   'P 1'
#
loop_
_entity.id
_entity.type
_entity.pdbx_description
1 polymer ?
#
loop_
_entity_poly.entity_id
_entity_poly.type
_entity_poly.pdbx_seq_one_letter_code
_entity_poly.pdbx_strand_id
1 'polypeptide(L)'
;MKFLLGQKLLAQKEYSKALKIFLNLKESNHINDEVLFYLGLIYFELNNFDKSAYYYNKFLEKKPNSIKVLYNLAFLKQSMGEIDTAKVIYNKLIKKDKNKVRPYYGLFTLNSNNLNDKEFDHILKLKNDFEHSIFENGIINYLLSKKEKKNKRISKELEYLKESHNLIYNSKKVYNDSSQFYYNQILDKFYDKIKFSNNTEISVKDKFFPIFIIGLPRSGSTLIEVIISSSDYKNINSLGECHVVNTSILEQIGPKIYKNDFDINNFNFELNLNILGETIREKYSNFNHGYKLNKQIFIDKSLENFFNIDAILKIYPNAKFLHTFRNPLDSIISIYQSMLPELSWAHSIENITNYVDNYIKVINYYKTKYPDVIMDINLEQFTQNSENISKEIYKFCGLNWNKEVLKFYKRNNLNVKTLSFSQIRSKVSKYNKKKYQPYFHLLEKFKIKFNWLNIK
;
A
#
# COMPACT_ATOMS: atom_id res chain seq x y z
N MET A 1 -12.89 28.14 7.20
CA MET A 1 -13.30 27.53 5.90
C MET A 1 -12.15 26.88 5.15
N LYS A 2 -11.06 27.56 4.77
CA LYS A 2 -9.92 26.99 4.02
C LYS A 2 -9.24 25.80 4.72
N PHE A 3 -9.06 25.83 6.04
CA PHE A 3 -8.45 24.74 6.81
C PHE A 3 -9.24 23.43 6.71
N LEU A 4 -10.57 23.48 6.89
CA LEU A 4 -11.46 22.32 6.75
C LEU A 4 -11.48 21.77 5.30
N LEU A 5 -11.41 22.67 4.30
CA LEU A 5 -11.28 22.25 2.90
C LEU A 5 -9.96 21.49 2.68
N GLY A 6 -8.84 21.98 3.23
CA GLY A 6 -7.57 21.28 3.16
C GLY A 6 -7.62 19.88 3.81
N GLN A 7 -8.27 19.73 4.95
CA GLN A 7 -8.50 18.44 5.61
C GLN A 7 -9.35 17.50 4.76
N LYS A 8 -10.43 18.01 4.16
CA LYS A 8 -11.29 17.23 3.27
C LYS A 8 -10.52 16.71 2.05
N LEU A 9 -9.74 17.57 1.40
CA LEU A 9 -8.90 17.18 0.25
C LEU A 9 -7.84 16.14 0.64
N LEU A 10 -7.23 16.27 1.82
CA LEU A 10 -6.30 15.26 2.33
C LEU A 10 -6.99 13.89 2.54
N ALA A 11 -8.19 13.88 3.11
CA ALA A 11 -8.98 12.66 3.30
C ALA A 11 -9.37 12.02 1.95
N GLN A 12 -9.56 12.83 0.91
CA GLN A 12 -9.82 12.39 -0.46
C GLN A 12 -8.55 11.99 -1.23
N LYS A 13 -7.37 12.02 -0.58
CA LYS A 13 -6.04 11.78 -1.19
C LYS A 13 -5.65 12.79 -2.28
N GLU A 14 -6.32 13.94 -2.31
CA GLU A 14 -6.01 15.07 -3.20
C GLU A 14 -4.83 15.89 -2.66
N TYR A 15 -3.69 15.21 -2.49
CA TYR A 15 -2.52 15.73 -1.75
C TYR A 15 -2.00 17.06 -2.26
N SER A 16 -1.99 17.26 -3.57
CA SER A 16 -1.48 18.50 -4.18
C SER A 16 -2.37 19.71 -3.95
N LYS A 17 -3.69 19.49 -4.06
CA LYS A 17 -4.67 20.53 -3.77
C LYS A 17 -4.65 20.89 -2.29
N ALA A 18 -4.55 19.87 -1.41
CA ALA A 18 -4.39 20.06 0.03
C ALA A 18 -3.10 20.83 0.35
N LEU A 19 -1.97 20.47 -0.29
CA LEU A 19 -0.69 21.13 -0.11
C LEU A 19 -0.75 22.62 -0.41
N LYS A 20 -1.34 23.01 -1.56
CA LYS A 20 -1.52 24.43 -1.93
C LYS A 20 -2.28 25.19 -0.84
N ILE A 21 -3.36 24.60 -0.31
CA ILE A 21 -4.15 25.25 0.75
C ILE A 21 -3.34 25.43 2.03
N PHE A 22 -2.64 24.38 2.50
CA PHE A 22 -1.89 24.46 3.75
C PHE A 22 -0.62 25.35 3.61
N LEU A 23 0.01 25.41 2.45
CA LEU A 23 1.10 26.38 2.20
C LEU A 23 0.58 27.83 2.26
N ASN A 24 -0.54 28.14 1.61
CA ASN A 24 -1.15 29.47 1.70
C ASN A 24 -1.57 29.83 3.12
N LEU A 25 -2.07 28.87 3.89
CA LEU A 25 -2.41 29.08 5.33
C LEU A 25 -1.16 29.34 6.17
N LYS A 26 -0.02 28.72 5.83
CA LYS A 26 1.25 28.95 6.52
C LYS A 26 1.78 30.38 6.28
N GLU A 27 1.57 30.94 5.10
CA GLU A 27 2.00 32.28 4.73
C GLU A 27 1.12 33.39 5.34
N SER A 28 -0.10 33.06 5.78
CA SER A 28 -0.98 34.00 6.45
C SER A 28 -0.50 34.25 7.90
N ASN A 29 -0.59 35.51 8.38
CA ASN A 29 -0.08 35.95 9.69
C ASN A 29 -0.72 35.23 10.91
N HIS A 30 -1.69 34.37 10.72
CA HIS A 30 -2.33 33.54 11.76
C HIS A 30 -1.92 32.07 11.61
N ILE A 31 -0.66 31.76 11.96
CA ILE A 31 -0.15 30.38 11.87
C ILE A 31 -0.77 29.57 13.01
N ASN A 32 -1.78 28.76 12.68
CA ASN A 32 -2.19 27.67 13.53
C ASN A 32 -1.12 26.55 13.44
N ASP A 33 -0.55 26.14 14.58
CA ASP A 33 0.46 25.07 14.61
C ASP A 33 -0.01 23.78 13.91
N GLU A 34 -1.32 23.49 13.90
CA GLU A 34 -1.91 22.37 13.17
C GLU A 34 -1.57 22.39 11.66
N VAL A 35 -1.36 23.57 11.06
CA VAL A 35 -0.91 23.69 9.66
C VAL A 35 0.42 22.95 9.44
N LEU A 36 1.35 23.07 10.39
CA LEU A 36 2.65 22.38 10.32
C LEU A 36 2.48 20.85 10.38
N PHE A 37 1.55 20.37 11.22
CA PHE A 37 1.23 18.95 11.29
C PHE A 37 0.68 18.44 9.97
N TYR A 38 -0.28 19.13 9.36
CA TYR A 38 -0.85 18.71 8.07
C TYR A 38 0.15 18.80 6.92
N LEU A 39 1.03 19.80 6.91
CA LEU A 39 2.13 19.86 5.94
C LEU A 39 3.07 18.65 6.10
N GLY A 40 3.39 18.27 7.35
CA GLY A 40 4.17 17.05 7.63
C GLY A 40 3.50 15.78 7.06
N LEU A 41 2.18 15.61 7.28
CA LEU A 41 1.42 14.48 6.74
C LEU A 41 1.41 14.48 5.20
N ILE A 42 1.12 15.62 4.58
CA ILE A 42 1.02 15.71 3.13
C ILE A 42 2.38 15.40 2.48
N TYR A 43 3.47 15.95 3.02
CA TYR A 43 4.80 15.65 2.49
C TYR A 43 5.20 14.19 2.70
N PHE A 44 4.76 13.56 3.78
CA PHE A 44 4.92 12.11 3.98
C PHE A 44 4.19 11.33 2.87
N GLU A 45 2.92 11.66 2.59
CA GLU A 45 2.15 11.01 1.54
C GLU A 45 2.77 11.21 0.14
N LEU A 46 3.31 12.37 -0.12
CA LEU A 46 4.03 12.70 -1.36
C LEU A 46 5.48 12.15 -1.42
N ASN A 47 5.88 11.27 -0.51
CA ASN A 47 7.22 10.68 -0.40
C ASN A 47 8.37 11.68 -0.20
N ASN A 48 8.07 12.89 0.24
CA ASN A 48 9.07 13.90 0.59
C ASN A 48 9.37 13.84 2.10
N PHE A 49 10.12 12.81 2.50
CA PHE A 49 10.37 12.51 3.91
C PHE A 49 11.16 13.60 4.63
N ASP A 50 12.07 14.27 3.93
CA ASP A 50 12.87 15.37 4.53
C ASP A 50 11.99 16.56 4.89
N LYS A 51 11.10 16.99 3.99
CA LYS A 51 10.13 18.05 4.29
C LYS A 51 9.11 17.60 5.35
N SER A 52 8.69 16.35 5.34
CA SER A 52 7.83 15.81 6.38
C SER A 52 8.50 15.92 7.76
N ALA A 53 9.75 15.48 7.89
CA ALA A 53 10.54 15.59 9.11
C ALA A 53 10.71 17.05 9.55
N TYR A 54 11.02 17.95 8.61
CA TYR A 54 11.15 19.38 8.89
C TYR A 54 9.89 19.95 9.52
N TYR A 55 8.70 19.69 8.97
CA TYR A 55 7.46 20.25 9.49
C TYR A 55 7.03 19.62 10.81
N TYR A 56 7.25 18.32 11.03
CA TYR A 56 7.02 17.69 12.32
C TYR A 56 7.95 18.25 13.41
N ASN A 57 9.23 18.45 13.11
CA ASN A 57 10.17 19.06 14.05
C ASN A 57 9.79 20.51 14.38
N LYS A 58 9.41 21.32 13.37
CA LYS A 58 8.90 22.69 13.60
C LYS A 58 7.65 22.74 14.48
N PHE A 59 6.77 21.75 14.35
CA PHE A 59 5.64 21.62 15.28
C PHE A 59 6.12 21.30 16.70
N LEU A 60 7.06 20.36 16.84
CA LEU A 60 7.57 19.89 18.12
C LEU A 60 8.45 20.94 18.85
N GLU A 61 9.08 21.87 18.13
CA GLU A 61 9.74 23.04 18.74
C GLU A 61 8.76 23.85 19.61
N LYS A 62 7.49 23.96 19.18
CA LYS A 62 6.44 24.67 19.90
C LYS A 62 5.70 23.78 20.89
N LYS A 63 5.47 22.51 20.55
CA LYS A 63 4.70 21.54 21.36
C LYS A 63 5.47 20.22 21.48
N PRO A 64 6.56 20.17 22.28
CA PRO A 64 7.51 19.03 22.31
C PRO A 64 6.89 17.71 22.80
N ASN A 65 5.73 17.78 23.41
CA ASN A 65 5.04 16.65 24.02
C ASN A 65 3.81 16.17 23.24
N SER A 66 3.59 16.64 22.02
CA SER A 66 2.44 16.21 21.22
C SER A 66 2.54 14.73 20.83
N ILE A 67 1.69 13.90 21.47
CA ILE A 67 1.63 12.45 21.20
C ILE A 67 1.36 12.19 19.72
N LYS A 68 0.42 12.93 19.12
CA LYS A 68 0.04 12.84 17.72
C LYS A 68 1.24 13.02 16.78
N VAL A 69 2.02 14.09 16.98
CA VAL A 69 3.14 14.41 16.10
C VAL A 69 4.33 13.49 16.35
N LEU A 70 4.63 13.18 17.62
CA LEU A 70 5.68 12.22 17.97
C LEU A 70 5.40 10.84 17.35
N TYR A 71 4.14 10.36 17.34
CA TYR A 71 3.79 9.09 16.72
C TYR A 71 4.05 9.13 15.21
N ASN A 72 3.62 10.19 14.51
CA ASN A 72 3.85 10.32 13.07
C ASN A 72 5.33 10.49 12.74
N LEU A 73 6.10 11.19 13.58
CA LEU A 73 7.55 11.29 13.42
C LEU A 73 8.23 9.92 13.61
N ALA A 74 7.80 9.12 14.59
CA ALA A 74 8.32 7.75 14.77
C ALA A 74 8.03 6.88 13.53
N PHE A 75 6.83 6.98 12.98
CA PHE A 75 6.44 6.24 11.77
C PHE A 75 7.23 6.72 10.53
N LEU A 76 7.47 8.02 10.40
CA LEU A 76 8.33 8.59 9.38
C LEU A 76 9.77 8.05 9.52
N LYS A 77 10.34 8.08 10.72
CA LYS A 77 11.70 7.56 10.99
C LYS A 77 11.81 6.06 10.68
N GLN A 78 10.79 5.28 11.04
CA GLN A 78 10.67 3.88 10.66
C GLN A 78 10.69 3.72 9.12
N SER A 79 9.93 4.52 8.39
CA SER A 79 9.85 4.47 6.92
C SER A 79 11.19 4.85 6.27
N MET A 80 11.94 5.77 6.86
CA MET A 80 13.29 6.14 6.44
C MET A 80 14.37 5.10 6.80
N GLY A 81 14.03 4.11 7.65
CA GLY A 81 14.98 3.10 8.13
C GLY A 81 15.78 3.50 9.36
N GLU A 82 15.47 4.63 9.97
CA GLU A 82 16.04 5.07 11.23
C GLU A 82 15.39 4.32 12.41
N ILE A 83 15.61 3.01 12.46
CA ILE A 83 14.89 2.07 13.34
C ILE A 83 15.10 2.40 14.82
N ASP A 84 16.34 2.70 15.22
CA ASP A 84 16.66 3.02 16.61
C ASP A 84 15.99 4.33 17.05
N THR A 85 16.01 5.35 16.21
CA THR A 85 15.30 6.62 16.47
C THR A 85 13.81 6.38 16.62
N ALA A 86 13.18 5.62 15.73
CA ALA A 86 11.76 5.28 15.82
C ALA A 86 11.45 4.53 17.12
N LYS A 87 12.28 3.54 17.49
CA LYS A 87 12.15 2.76 18.73
C LYS A 87 12.22 3.65 19.98
N VAL A 88 13.15 4.60 20.01
CA VAL A 88 13.27 5.55 21.14
C VAL A 88 12.00 6.38 21.29
N ILE A 89 11.46 6.89 20.18
CA ILE A 89 10.24 7.71 20.21
C ILE A 89 9.03 6.88 20.63
N TYR A 90 8.83 5.66 20.12
CA TYR A 90 7.73 4.79 20.54
C TYR A 90 7.81 4.46 22.04
N ASN A 91 9.00 4.14 22.56
CA ASN A 91 9.21 3.89 23.98
C ASN A 91 8.92 5.14 24.84
N LYS A 92 9.30 6.34 24.36
CA LYS A 92 8.96 7.61 25.04
C LYS A 92 7.44 7.79 25.11
N LEU A 93 6.71 7.46 24.05
CA LEU A 93 5.25 7.54 24.02
C LEU A 93 4.59 6.57 25.00
N ILE A 94 5.07 5.32 25.08
CA ILE A 94 4.58 4.32 26.04
C ILE A 94 4.86 4.75 27.48
N LYS A 95 6.07 5.27 27.76
CA LYS A 95 6.39 5.78 29.11
C LYS A 95 5.49 6.94 29.52
N LYS A 96 5.09 7.79 28.57
CA LYS A 96 4.20 8.93 28.82
C LYS A 96 2.76 8.51 29.10
N ASP A 97 2.26 7.55 28.33
CA ASP A 97 0.90 7.01 28.47
C ASP A 97 0.88 5.54 28.02
N LYS A 98 0.84 4.65 29.01
CA LYS A 98 0.84 3.20 28.77
C LYS A 98 -0.45 2.70 28.10
N ASN A 99 -1.53 3.48 28.17
CA ASN A 99 -2.82 3.09 27.61
C ASN A 99 -2.91 3.40 26.10
N LYS A 100 -1.96 4.12 25.51
CA LYS A 100 -1.94 4.37 24.06
C LYS A 100 -1.45 3.14 23.29
N VAL A 101 -2.34 2.54 22.50
CA VAL A 101 -2.12 1.26 21.80
C VAL A 101 -1.17 1.39 20.60
N ARG A 102 -1.28 2.48 19.84
CA ARG A 102 -0.53 2.66 18.58
C ARG A 102 1.00 2.57 18.73
N PRO A 103 1.63 3.09 19.80
CA PRO A 103 3.08 2.93 20.00
C PRO A 103 3.52 1.48 20.17
N TYR A 104 2.71 0.61 20.83
CA TYR A 104 3.01 -0.83 20.90
C TYR A 104 2.96 -1.48 19.51
N TYR A 105 1.98 -1.11 18.69
CA TYR A 105 1.94 -1.57 17.31
C TYR A 105 3.16 -1.09 16.52
N GLY A 106 3.58 0.15 16.69
CA GLY A 106 4.82 0.68 16.11
C GLY A 106 6.04 -0.15 16.50
N LEU A 107 6.25 -0.42 17.79
CA LEU A 107 7.36 -1.27 18.27
C LEU A 107 7.30 -2.68 17.69
N PHE A 108 6.10 -3.29 17.66
CA PHE A 108 5.91 -4.62 17.09
C PHE A 108 6.27 -4.65 15.60
N THR A 109 5.89 -3.64 14.83
CA THR A 109 6.19 -3.58 13.40
C THR A 109 7.67 -3.37 13.13
N LEU A 110 8.40 -2.63 13.97
CA LEU A 110 9.86 -2.52 13.88
C LEU A 110 10.54 -3.90 14.01
N ASN A 111 10.19 -4.63 15.04
CA ASN A 111 10.59 -6.02 15.28
C ASN A 111 9.61 -6.65 16.28
N SER A 112 9.04 -7.80 15.94
CA SER A 112 8.11 -8.53 16.82
C SER A 112 8.66 -8.85 18.21
N ASN A 113 9.98 -8.95 18.36
CA ASN A 113 10.65 -9.19 19.62
C ASN A 113 10.80 -7.93 20.50
N ASN A 114 10.43 -6.76 20.01
CA ASN A 114 10.41 -5.53 20.82
C ASN A 114 9.30 -5.50 21.87
N LEU A 115 8.31 -6.40 21.77
CA LEU A 115 7.30 -6.62 22.80
C LEU A 115 7.59 -7.91 23.56
N ASN A 116 7.75 -7.82 24.88
CA ASN A 116 7.90 -8.95 25.78
C ASN A 116 6.55 -9.35 26.41
N ASP A 117 6.55 -10.38 27.26
CA ASP A 117 5.30 -10.90 27.86
C ASP A 117 4.62 -9.87 28.78
N LYS A 118 5.36 -9.00 29.50
CA LYS A 118 4.79 -7.97 30.34
C LYS A 118 4.01 -6.92 29.53
N GLU A 119 4.54 -6.54 28.35
CA GLU A 119 3.82 -5.62 27.46
C GLU A 119 2.57 -6.30 26.87
N PHE A 120 2.66 -7.58 26.49
CA PHE A 120 1.48 -8.31 26.04
C PHE A 120 0.43 -8.50 27.15
N ASP A 121 0.83 -8.71 28.41
CA ASP A 121 -0.09 -8.81 29.53
C ASP A 121 -0.76 -7.45 29.81
N HIS A 122 -0.03 -6.36 29.62
CA HIS A 122 -0.64 -5.02 29.69
C HIS A 122 -1.64 -4.81 28.54
N ILE A 123 -1.26 -5.14 27.28
CA ILE A 123 -2.15 -5.04 26.11
C ILE A 123 -3.43 -5.88 26.32
N LEU A 124 -3.35 -7.03 26.97
CA LEU A 124 -4.52 -7.85 27.28
C LEU A 124 -5.47 -7.13 28.26
N LYS A 125 -4.92 -6.38 29.24
CA LYS A 125 -5.74 -5.57 30.15
C LYS A 125 -6.46 -4.45 29.42
N LEU A 126 -5.80 -3.82 28.44
CA LEU A 126 -6.40 -2.76 27.62
C LEU A 126 -7.59 -3.23 26.78
N LYS A 127 -7.69 -4.53 26.46
CA LYS A 127 -8.83 -5.09 25.71
C LYS A 127 -10.19 -4.82 26.38
N ASN A 128 -10.20 -4.72 27.68
CA ASN A 128 -11.43 -4.51 28.48
C ASN A 128 -11.69 -3.03 28.80
N ASP A 129 -10.86 -2.13 28.29
CA ASP A 129 -10.98 -0.70 28.50
C ASP A 129 -11.89 -0.08 27.45
N PHE A 130 -12.97 0.58 27.87
CA PHE A 130 -13.97 1.21 27.00
C PHE A 130 -13.51 2.53 26.38
N GLU A 131 -12.35 3.07 26.79
CA GLU A 131 -11.82 4.34 26.25
C GLU A 131 -11.22 4.22 24.84
N HIS A 132 -10.96 3.00 24.36
CA HIS A 132 -10.36 2.79 23.06
C HIS A 132 -11.38 2.87 21.93
N SER A 133 -10.97 3.52 20.83
CA SER A 133 -11.74 3.51 19.58
C SER A 133 -11.88 2.08 19.02
N ILE A 134 -12.90 1.84 18.17
CA ILE A 134 -13.10 0.57 17.47
C ILE A 134 -11.81 0.14 16.75
N PHE A 135 -11.12 1.08 16.11
CA PHE A 135 -9.86 0.81 15.41
C PHE A 135 -8.73 0.40 16.37
N GLU A 136 -8.60 1.05 17.53
CA GLU A 136 -7.59 0.70 18.53
C GLU A 136 -7.85 -0.66 19.16
N ASN A 137 -9.11 -1.01 19.42
CA ASN A 137 -9.49 -2.37 19.83
C ASN A 137 -9.13 -3.42 18.75
N GLY A 138 -9.25 -3.07 17.47
CA GLY A 138 -8.73 -3.88 16.37
C GLY A 138 -7.23 -4.12 16.45
N ILE A 139 -6.44 -3.09 16.76
CA ILE A 139 -4.98 -3.20 16.96
C ILE A 139 -4.65 -4.09 18.17
N ILE A 140 -5.36 -3.94 19.29
CA ILE A 140 -5.19 -4.78 20.49
C ILE A 140 -5.33 -6.26 20.12
N ASN A 141 -6.44 -6.62 19.47
CA ASN A 141 -6.70 -8.00 19.06
C ASN A 141 -5.64 -8.49 18.06
N TYR A 142 -5.19 -7.63 17.14
CA TYR A 142 -4.08 -7.99 16.24
C TYR A 142 -2.80 -8.34 17.00
N LEU A 143 -2.38 -7.51 17.95
CA LEU A 143 -1.17 -7.76 18.75
C LEU A 143 -1.29 -9.04 19.57
N LEU A 144 -2.46 -9.29 20.20
CA LEU A 144 -2.74 -10.52 20.93
C LEU A 144 -2.68 -11.75 20.01
N SER A 145 -3.20 -11.65 18.78
CA SER A 145 -3.05 -12.73 17.80
C SER A 145 -1.58 -13.08 17.54
N LYS A 146 -0.69 -12.07 17.51
CA LYS A 146 0.74 -12.32 17.29
C LYS A 146 1.43 -12.97 18.50
N LYS A 147 0.99 -12.65 19.73
CA LYS A 147 1.41 -13.38 20.94
C LYS A 147 1.03 -14.84 20.82
N GLU A 148 -0.23 -15.16 20.47
CA GLU A 148 -0.70 -16.52 20.36
C GLU A 148 -0.03 -17.30 19.22
N LYS A 149 0.26 -16.63 18.10
CA LYS A 149 1.08 -17.20 17.01
C LYS A 149 2.47 -17.58 17.48
N LYS A 150 3.17 -16.70 18.23
CA LYS A 150 4.48 -16.98 18.83
C LYS A 150 4.42 -18.20 19.75
N ASN A 151 3.33 -18.36 20.48
CA ASN A 151 3.06 -19.48 21.38
C ASN A 151 2.54 -20.75 20.65
N LYS A 152 2.42 -20.73 19.32
CA LYS A 152 1.91 -21.82 18.48
C LYS A 152 0.46 -22.24 18.81
N ARG A 153 -0.34 -21.34 19.34
CA ARG A 153 -1.77 -21.57 19.69
C ARG A 153 -2.68 -21.09 18.57
N ILE A 154 -2.73 -21.85 17.48
CA ILE A 154 -3.40 -21.47 16.23
C ILE A 154 -4.87 -21.07 16.44
N SER A 155 -5.65 -21.84 17.20
CA SER A 155 -7.07 -21.53 17.43
C SER A 155 -7.27 -20.16 18.07
N LYS A 156 -6.48 -19.82 19.11
CA LYS A 156 -6.52 -18.50 19.75
C LYS A 156 -5.99 -17.37 18.84
N GLU A 157 -4.92 -17.64 18.07
CA GLU A 157 -4.45 -16.69 17.06
C GLU A 157 -5.58 -16.32 16.10
N LEU A 158 -6.31 -17.31 15.58
CA LEU A 158 -7.39 -17.11 14.62
C LEU A 158 -8.61 -16.39 15.22
N GLU A 159 -8.94 -16.68 16.48
CA GLU A 159 -10.00 -15.99 17.22
C GLU A 159 -9.69 -14.49 17.32
N TYR A 160 -8.50 -14.12 17.81
CA TYR A 160 -8.08 -12.74 17.90
C TYR A 160 -7.94 -12.05 16.52
N LEU A 161 -7.47 -12.77 15.50
CA LEU A 161 -7.40 -12.22 14.14
C LEU A 161 -8.80 -11.90 13.60
N LYS A 162 -9.76 -12.82 13.76
CA LYS A 162 -11.13 -12.62 13.31
C LYS A 162 -11.75 -11.38 13.95
N GLU A 163 -11.57 -11.24 15.27
CA GLU A 163 -12.07 -10.08 16.00
C GLU A 163 -11.37 -8.79 15.55
N SER A 164 -10.05 -8.81 15.39
CA SER A 164 -9.28 -7.69 14.86
C SER A 164 -9.81 -7.22 13.51
N HIS A 165 -9.97 -8.14 12.55
CA HIS A 165 -10.48 -7.82 11.23
C HIS A 165 -11.89 -7.23 11.26
N ASN A 166 -12.78 -7.79 12.08
CA ASN A 166 -14.13 -7.29 12.25
C ASN A 166 -14.13 -5.84 12.77
N LEU A 167 -13.36 -5.56 13.81
CA LEU A 167 -13.27 -4.21 14.39
C LEU A 167 -12.66 -3.20 13.41
N ILE A 168 -11.57 -3.57 12.72
CA ILE A 168 -10.91 -2.69 11.74
C ILE A 168 -11.85 -2.40 10.57
N TYR A 169 -12.55 -3.41 10.04
CA TYR A 169 -13.54 -3.21 8.99
C TYR A 169 -14.64 -2.25 9.41
N ASN A 170 -15.22 -2.48 10.59
CA ASN A 170 -16.32 -1.67 11.11
C ASN A 170 -15.90 -0.24 11.49
N SER A 171 -14.63 0.00 11.81
CA SER A 171 -14.12 1.34 12.09
C SER A 171 -14.23 2.30 10.89
N LYS A 172 -14.34 1.77 9.68
CA LYS A 172 -14.49 2.50 8.40
C LYS A 172 -15.60 1.87 7.53
N LYS A 173 -16.68 1.37 8.13
CA LYS A 173 -17.67 0.53 7.47
C LYS A 173 -18.17 1.10 6.15
N VAL A 174 -18.65 2.34 6.12
CA VAL A 174 -19.19 2.99 4.92
C VAL A 174 -18.17 3.02 3.77
N TYR A 175 -16.92 3.39 4.09
CA TYR A 175 -15.84 3.39 3.11
C TYR A 175 -15.53 1.96 2.60
N ASN A 176 -15.46 1.01 3.51
CA ASN A 176 -15.14 -0.37 3.17
C ASN A 176 -16.23 -1.04 2.33
N ASP A 177 -17.51 -0.79 2.65
CA ASP A 177 -18.64 -1.29 1.86
C ASP A 177 -18.62 -0.70 0.43
N SER A 178 -18.41 0.61 0.29
CA SER A 178 -18.28 1.27 -1.02
C SER A 178 -17.08 0.76 -1.82
N SER A 179 -15.95 0.54 -1.16
CA SER A 179 -14.75 -0.01 -1.79
C SER A 179 -14.95 -1.46 -2.24
N GLN A 180 -15.60 -2.31 -1.44
CA GLN A 180 -15.94 -3.67 -1.85
C GLN A 180 -16.91 -3.69 -3.02
N PHE A 181 -17.92 -2.81 -3.03
CA PHE A 181 -18.81 -2.67 -4.16
C PHE A 181 -18.04 -2.36 -5.46
N TYR A 182 -17.10 -1.41 -5.40
CA TYR A 182 -16.25 -1.07 -6.54
C TYR A 182 -15.43 -2.27 -7.05
N TYR A 183 -14.71 -2.96 -6.17
CA TYR A 183 -13.86 -4.08 -6.59
C TYR A 183 -14.63 -5.34 -7.01
N ASN A 184 -15.75 -5.66 -6.35
CA ASN A 184 -16.47 -6.92 -6.54
C ASN A 184 -17.66 -6.82 -7.51
N GLN A 185 -18.16 -5.60 -7.78
CA GLN A 185 -19.32 -5.41 -8.67
C GLN A 185 -18.96 -4.60 -9.92
N ILE A 186 -18.08 -3.61 -9.81
CA ILE A 186 -17.72 -2.76 -10.95
C ILE A 186 -16.53 -3.35 -11.68
N LEU A 187 -15.36 -3.41 -11.05
CA LEU A 187 -14.14 -3.89 -11.73
C LEU A 187 -14.23 -5.35 -12.16
N ASP A 188 -14.83 -6.22 -11.35
CA ASP A 188 -15.01 -7.64 -11.70
C ASP A 188 -15.84 -7.83 -12.98
N LYS A 189 -16.85 -6.98 -13.22
CA LYS A 189 -17.76 -7.13 -14.36
C LYS A 189 -17.38 -6.34 -15.60
N PHE A 190 -16.56 -5.31 -15.45
CA PHE A 190 -16.29 -4.35 -16.51
C PHE A 190 -14.83 -4.19 -16.91
N TYR A 191 -13.86 -4.87 -16.27
CA TYR A 191 -12.43 -4.74 -16.59
C TYR A 191 -12.11 -5.01 -18.06
N ASP A 192 -12.86 -5.91 -18.72
CA ASP A 192 -12.72 -6.27 -20.13
C ASP A 192 -13.68 -5.51 -21.06
N LYS A 193 -14.53 -4.65 -20.52
CA LYS A 193 -15.60 -3.89 -21.23
C LYS A 193 -15.41 -2.39 -21.15
N ILE A 194 -14.26 -1.92 -20.67
CA ILE A 194 -13.98 -0.49 -20.57
C ILE A 194 -13.99 0.13 -21.97
N LYS A 195 -14.81 1.16 -22.17
CA LYS A 195 -14.83 1.97 -23.37
C LYS A 195 -14.04 3.26 -23.16
N PHE A 196 -13.41 3.72 -24.23
CA PHE A 196 -12.66 4.97 -24.22
C PHE A 196 -13.25 5.94 -25.22
N SER A 197 -13.67 7.12 -24.77
CA SER A 197 -14.05 8.24 -25.64
C SER A 197 -12.87 9.20 -25.82
N ASN A 198 -12.93 9.97 -26.91
CA ASN A 198 -11.90 10.95 -27.30
C ASN A 198 -10.52 10.31 -27.50
N ASN A 199 -10.46 9.31 -28.40
CA ASN A 199 -9.24 8.64 -28.84
C ASN A 199 -8.37 9.52 -29.80
N THR A 200 -8.36 10.83 -29.66
CA THR A 200 -7.29 11.60 -30.32
C THR A 200 -5.98 11.07 -29.79
N GLU A 201 -5.07 10.70 -30.70
CA GLU A 201 -3.73 10.27 -30.31
C GLU A 201 -3.20 11.26 -29.27
N ILE A 202 -3.14 10.78 -28.02
CA ILE A 202 -2.46 11.56 -26.97
C ILE A 202 -1.04 11.61 -27.48
N SER A 203 -0.65 12.76 -28.09
CA SER A 203 0.72 12.92 -28.54
C SER A 203 1.60 12.78 -27.32
N VAL A 204 2.16 11.57 -27.15
CA VAL A 204 3.07 11.24 -26.04
C VAL A 204 4.36 12.02 -26.32
N LYS A 205 4.33 13.33 -26.05
CA LYS A 205 5.54 14.17 -25.97
C LYS A 205 6.37 13.81 -24.74
N ASP A 206 5.80 12.97 -23.85
CA ASP A 206 6.44 12.60 -22.60
C ASP A 206 7.41 11.44 -22.83
N LYS A 207 8.69 11.72 -22.64
CA LYS A 207 9.77 10.72 -22.66
C LYS A 207 9.76 9.84 -21.39
N PHE A 208 8.56 9.48 -20.89
CA PHE A 208 8.43 8.65 -19.69
C PHE A 208 8.34 7.18 -20.01
N PHE A 209 9.07 6.36 -19.24
CA PHE A 209 8.98 4.90 -19.25
C PHE A 209 8.47 4.44 -17.88
N PRO A 210 7.15 4.33 -17.72
CA PRO A 210 6.59 3.84 -16.47
C PRO A 210 6.75 2.33 -16.35
N ILE A 211 7.20 1.89 -15.17
CA ILE A 211 7.23 0.50 -14.76
C ILE A 211 6.16 0.32 -13.67
N PHE A 212 5.20 -0.53 -13.94
CA PHE A 212 4.15 -0.86 -12.98
C PHE A 212 4.46 -2.20 -12.32
N ILE A 213 4.46 -2.24 -10.98
CA ILE A 213 4.52 -3.49 -10.23
C ILE A 213 3.12 -3.83 -9.79
N ILE A 214 2.60 -4.94 -10.29
CA ILE A 214 1.22 -5.39 -10.10
C ILE A 214 1.15 -6.76 -9.42
N GLY A 215 0.00 -7.11 -8.86
CA GLY A 215 -0.23 -8.41 -8.23
C GLY A 215 -0.97 -8.33 -6.91
N LEU A 216 -0.77 -9.35 -6.07
CA LEU A 216 -1.37 -9.38 -4.73
C LEU A 216 -0.42 -8.79 -3.67
N PRO A 217 -0.94 -8.22 -2.58
CA PRO A 217 -0.12 -7.88 -1.43
C PRO A 217 0.63 -9.11 -0.91
N ARG A 218 1.81 -8.90 -0.33
CA ARG A 218 2.64 -9.97 0.23
C ARG A 218 3.24 -10.95 -0.80
N SER A 219 3.29 -10.58 -2.07
CA SER A 219 3.89 -11.34 -3.17
C SER A 219 5.34 -10.98 -3.49
N GLY A 220 6.01 -10.16 -2.67
CA GLY A 220 7.39 -9.73 -2.90
C GLY A 220 7.52 -8.44 -3.72
N SER A 221 6.44 -7.74 -4.01
CA SER A 221 6.42 -6.51 -4.81
C SER A 221 7.38 -5.43 -4.30
N THR A 222 7.48 -5.22 -2.98
CA THR A 222 8.43 -4.26 -2.39
C THR A 222 9.89 -4.68 -2.60
N LEU A 223 10.19 -5.98 -2.59
CA LEU A 223 11.52 -6.49 -2.88
C LEU A 223 11.93 -6.17 -4.33
N ILE A 224 11.03 -6.42 -5.28
CA ILE A 224 11.27 -6.12 -6.70
C ILE A 224 11.41 -4.62 -6.94
N GLU A 225 10.54 -3.79 -6.33
CA GLU A 225 10.65 -2.32 -6.36
C GLU A 225 12.02 -1.81 -5.92
N VAL A 226 12.49 -2.31 -4.78
CA VAL A 226 13.78 -1.90 -4.21
C VAL A 226 14.95 -2.36 -5.07
N ILE A 227 14.91 -3.57 -5.61
CA ILE A 227 15.95 -4.08 -6.51
C ILE A 227 16.03 -3.21 -7.76
N ILE A 228 14.93 -2.94 -8.44
CA ILE A 228 14.93 -2.13 -9.67
C ILE A 228 15.42 -0.70 -9.38
N SER A 229 14.93 -0.08 -8.31
CA SER A 229 15.34 1.28 -7.93
C SER A 229 16.79 1.36 -7.45
N SER A 230 17.51 0.23 -7.31
CA SER A 230 18.89 0.19 -6.81
C SER A 230 19.94 0.39 -7.87
N SER A 231 19.64 0.20 -9.16
CA SER A 231 20.65 0.34 -10.24
C SER A 231 21.00 1.79 -10.52
N ASP A 232 20.00 2.64 -10.55
CA ASP A 232 20.17 4.05 -10.89
C ASP A 232 19.13 4.89 -10.11
N TYR A 233 19.34 4.97 -8.80
CA TYR A 233 18.44 5.74 -7.92
C TYR A 233 18.37 7.24 -8.26
N LYS A 234 19.32 7.75 -9.05
CA LYS A 234 19.30 9.15 -9.50
C LYS A 234 18.32 9.35 -10.65
N ASN A 235 18.14 8.36 -11.51
CA ASN A 235 17.31 8.44 -12.72
C ASN A 235 15.99 7.66 -12.62
N ILE A 236 15.88 6.73 -11.67
CA ILE A 236 14.64 6.00 -11.40
C ILE A 236 13.92 6.60 -10.19
N ASN A 237 12.65 6.95 -10.35
CA ASN A 237 11.81 7.45 -9.27
C ASN A 237 10.81 6.40 -8.82
N SER A 238 10.95 5.87 -7.60
CA SER A 238 9.97 4.96 -7.03
C SER A 238 8.90 5.74 -6.27
N LEU A 239 7.64 5.58 -6.69
CA LEU A 239 6.47 6.26 -6.14
C LEU A 239 5.77 5.42 -5.05
N GLY A 240 6.13 4.13 -4.91
CA GLY A 240 5.45 3.23 -3.97
C GLY A 240 4.00 2.97 -4.37
N GLU A 241 3.14 2.79 -3.39
CA GLU A 241 1.69 2.60 -3.56
C GLU A 241 1.00 3.97 -3.66
N CYS A 242 1.16 4.64 -4.80
CA CYS A 242 0.66 6.00 -4.99
C CYS A 242 -0.82 6.06 -5.43
N HIS A 243 -1.39 4.95 -5.92
CA HIS A 243 -2.79 4.80 -6.33
C HIS A 243 -3.28 5.81 -7.37
N VAL A 244 -2.38 6.44 -8.12
CA VAL A 244 -2.70 7.54 -9.04
C VAL A 244 -3.70 7.12 -10.11
N VAL A 245 -3.45 6.00 -10.78
CA VAL A 245 -4.33 5.53 -11.87
C VAL A 245 -5.73 5.23 -11.36
N ASN A 246 -5.82 4.41 -10.30
CA ASN A 246 -7.11 3.99 -9.75
C ASN A 246 -7.93 5.18 -9.21
N THR A 247 -7.30 6.12 -8.51
CA THR A 247 -8.00 7.34 -8.03
C THR A 247 -8.47 8.23 -9.17
N SER A 248 -7.70 8.33 -10.27
CA SER A 248 -8.08 9.14 -11.44
C SER A 248 -9.25 8.51 -12.20
N ILE A 249 -9.32 7.19 -12.30
CA ILE A 249 -10.47 6.46 -12.85
C ILE A 249 -11.70 6.70 -11.96
N LEU A 250 -11.57 6.56 -10.64
CA LEU A 250 -12.66 6.79 -9.69
C LEU A 250 -13.19 8.22 -9.74
N GLU A 251 -12.40 9.23 -10.06
CA GLU A 251 -12.88 10.60 -10.25
C GLU A 251 -13.87 10.71 -11.43
N GLN A 252 -13.68 9.91 -12.48
CA GLN A 252 -14.59 9.93 -13.63
C GLN A 252 -15.86 9.09 -13.41
N ILE A 253 -15.72 7.90 -12.81
CA ILE A 253 -16.85 6.97 -12.68
C ILE A 253 -17.56 7.04 -11.33
N GLY A 254 -16.87 7.47 -10.26
CA GLY A 254 -17.42 7.55 -8.92
C GLY A 254 -18.75 8.32 -8.84
N PRO A 255 -18.86 9.52 -9.45
CA PRO A 255 -20.10 10.25 -9.51
C PRO A 255 -21.27 9.49 -10.17
N LYS A 256 -20.98 8.47 -10.97
CA LYS A 256 -22.00 7.62 -11.63
C LYS A 256 -22.36 6.41 -10.77
N ILE A 257 -21.36 5.72 -10.19
CA ILE A 257 -21.56 4.44 -9.48
C ILE A 257 -22.03 4.58 -8.02
N TYR A 258 -21.81 5.74 -7.40
CA TYR A 258 -22.22 6.01 -6.01
C TYR A 258 -23.50 6.82 -5.89
N LYS A 259 -24.34 6.85 -6.96
CA LYS A 259 -25.68 7.42 -6.93
C LYS A 259 -26.69 6.44 -6.35
N ASN A 260 -27.75 6.97 -5.74
CA ASN A 260 -28.82 6.16 -5.17
C ASN A 260 -29.62 5.38 -6.22
N ASP A 261 -29.64 5.86 -7.46
CA ASP A 261 -30.33 5.29 -8.62
C ASP A 261 -29.42 4.50 -9.55
N PHE A 262 -28.24 4.10 -9.09
CA PHE A 262 -27.28 3.34 -9.89
C PHE A 262 -27.83 1.97 -10.28
N ASP A 263 -27.94 1.73 -11.59
CA ASP A 263 -28.28 0.42 -12.17
C ASP A 263 -27.08 -0.19 -12.89
N ILE A 264 -26.57 -1.29 -12.35
CA ILE A 264 -25.43 -1.99 -12.90
C ILE A 264 -25.69 -2.62 -14.28
N ASN A 265 -26.95 -2.94 -14.60
CA ASN A 265 -27.30 -3.57 -15.87
C ASN A 265 -27.28 -2.54 -17.02
N ASN A 266 -27.52 -1.29 -16.70
CA ASN A 266 -27.47 -0.16 -17.63
C ASN A 266 -26.17 0.65 -17.54
N PHE A 267 -25.19 0.18 -16.75
CA PHE A 267 -23.94 0.89 -16.56
C PHE A 267 -23.01 0.75 -17.78
N ASN A 268 -22.60 1.89 -18.34
CA ASN A 268 -21.56 1.96 -19.36
C ASN A 268 -20.26 2.45 -18.72
N PHE A 269 -19.26 1.54 -18.65
CA PHE A 269 -17.93 1.88 -18.11
C PHE A 269 -17.10 2.61 -19.17
N GLU A 270 -17.36 3.90 -19.30
CA GLU A 270 -16.71 4.76 -20.30
C GLU A 270 -15.80 5.78 -19.61
N LEU A 271 -14.57 5.86 -20.10
CA LEU A 271 -13.52 6.78 -19.64
C LEU A 271 -13.19 7.78 -20.76
N ASN A 272 -13.19 9.06 -20.43
CA ASN A 272 -12.62 10.09 -21.30
C ASN A 272 -11.08 10.03 -21.19
N LEU A 273 -10.46 9.56 -22.25
CA LEU A 273 -9.02 9.26 -22.26
C LEU A 273 -8.15 10.52 -22.11
N ASN A 274 -8.54 11.65 -22.70
CA ASN A 274 -7.82 12.90 -22.61
C ASN A 274 -7.83 13.43 -21.17
N ILE A 275 -9.00 13.51 -20.54
CA ILE A 275 -9.14 13.95 -19.15
C ILE A 275 -8.37 13.00 -18.22
N LEU A 276 -8.49 11.68 -18.45
CA LEU A 276 -7.79 10.68 -17.64
C LEU A 276 -6.26 10.85 -17.73
N GLY A 277 -5.74 11.01 -18.95
CA GLY A 277 -4.31 11.20 -19.19
C GLY A 277 -3.76 12.48 -18.57
N GLU A 278 -4.49 13.59 -18.65
CA GLU A 278 -4.12 14.86 -18.02
C GLU A 278 -4.11 14.73 -16.49
N THR A 279 -5.16 14.18 -15.91
CA THR A 279 -5.28 13.97 -14.47
C THR A 279 -4.17 13.07 -13.93
N ILE A 280 -3.87 11.96 -14.61
CA ILE A 280 -2.80 11.03 -14.22
C ILE A 280 -1.44 11.73 -14.29
N ARG A 281 -1.14 12.47 -15.37
CA ARG A 281 0.13 13.22 -15.51
C ARG A 281 0.27 14.28 -14.43
N GLU A 282 -0.78 15.05 -14.16
CA GLU A 282 -0.78 16.05 -13.09
C GLU A 282 -0.49 15.39 -11.74
N LYS A 283 -1.19 14.30 -11.39
CA LYS A 283 -0.98 13.60 -10.12
C LYS A 283 0.43 13.04 -9.99
N TYR A 284 0.97 12.39 -11.01
CA TYR A 284 2.35 11.88 -10.96
C TYR A 284 3.37 13.01 -10.83
N SER A 285 3.18 14.16 -11.50
CA SER A 285 4.07 15.32 -11.37
C SER A 285 4.12 15.85 -9.94
N ASN A 286 3.05 15.69 -9.20
CA ASN A 286 2.92 16.17 -7.82
C ASN A 286 3.67 15.31 -6.81
N PHE A 287 3.86 14.01 -7.05
CA PHE A 287 4.72 13.16 -6.22
C PHE A 287 6.20 13.56 -6.27
N ASN A 288 6.58 14.39 -7.23
CA ASN A 288 7.95 14.85 -7.43
C ASN A 288 8.20 16.29 -6.94
N HIS A 289 7.38 16.84 -6.07
CA HIS A 289 7.54 18.21 -5.58
C HIS A 289 8.93 18.47 -4.99
N GLY A 290 9.81 19.05 -5.80
CA GLY A 290 11.21 19.39 -5.49
C GLY A 290 12.26 18.65 -6.33
N TYR A 291 11.88 17.58 -7.02
CA TYR A 291 12.72 16.98 -8.05
C TYR A 291 12.14 17.38 -9.42
N LYS A 292 12.86 18.19 -10.18
CA LYS A 292 12.52 18.41 -11.59
C LYS A 292 12.29 17.05 -12.24
N LEU A 293 11.23 16.90 -13.05
CA LEU A 293 10.88 15.71 -13.85
C LEU A 293 11.96 15.36 -14.90
N ASN A 294 13.23 15.39 -14.53
CA ASN A 294 14.34 14.98 -15.39
C ASN A 294 14.52 13.46 -15.39
N LYS A 295 13.74 12.72 -14.56
CA LYS A 295 13.78 11.25 -14.50
C LYS A 295 12.79 10.69 -15.50
N GLN A 296 13.32 10.03 -16.52
CA GLN A 296 12.51 9.42 -17.58
C GLN A 296 11.77 8.16 -17.11
N ILE A 297 12.24 7.51 -16.02
CA ILE A 297 11.71 6.24 -15.52
C ILE A 297 11.10 6.45 -14.14
N PHE A 298 9.87 6.01 -13.96
CA PHE A 298 9.26 5.92 -12.64
C PHE A 298 8.66 4.54 -12.41
N ILE A 299 8.58 4.15 -11.12
CA ILE A 299 7.96 2.89 -10.68
C ILE A 299 6.70 3.23 -9.90
N ASP A 300 5.55 2.74 -10.34
CA ASP A 300 4.29 2.72 -9.59
C ASP A 300 4.02 1.29 -9.13
N LYS A 301 3.96 1.10 -7.81
CA LYS A 301 3.69 -0.19 -7.19
C LYS A 301 2.28 -0.23 -6.58
N SER A 302 1.31 0.43 -7.19
CA SER A 302 -0.11 0.27 -6.85
C SER A 302 -0.59 -1.06 -7.43
N LEU A 303 -0.66 -2.07 -6.58
CA LEU A 303 -0.79 -3.47 -6.99
C LEU A 303 -2.07 -3.73 -7.78
N GLU A 304 -3.16 -3.00 -7.48
CA GLU A 304 -4.45 -3.07 -8.17
C GLU A 304 -4.44 -2.55 -9.61
N ASN A 305 -3.34 -1.96 -10.07
CA ASN A 305 -3.20 -1.54 -11.47
C ASN A 305 -3.33 -2.70 -12.47
N PHE A 306 -3.33 -3.95 -12.03
CA PHE A 306 -3.68 -5.07 -12.90
C PHE A 306 -5.12 -4.98 -13.46
N PHE A 307 -6.05 -4.28 -12.80
CA PHE A 307 -7.36 -3.98 -13.36
C PHE A 307 -7.33 -2.91 -14.47
N ASN A 308 -6.30 -2.09 -14.52
CA ASN A 308 -6.25 -0.85 -15.29
C ASN A 308 -5.26 -0.88 -16.46
N ILE A 309 -4.79 -2.07 -16.86
CA ILE A 309 -3.73 -2.23 -17.87
C ILE A 309 -4.13 -1.60 -19.22
N ASP A 310 -5.38 -1.77 -19.68
CA ASP A 310 -5.87 -1.14 -20.91
C ASP A 310 -5.78 0.39 -20.86
N ALA A 311 -6.26 1.00 -19.79
CA ALA A 311 -6.21 2.45 -19.60
C ALA A 311 -4.77 2.97 -19.53
N ILE A 312 -3.90 2.25 -18.83
CA ILE A 312 -2.48 2.60 -18.71
C ILE A 312 -1.80 2.54 -20.07
N LEU A 313 -2.00 1.49 -20.85
CA LEU A 313 -1.37 1.33 -22.17
C LEU A 313 -1.86 2.36 -23.19
N LYS A 314 -3.12 2.82 -23.06
CA LYS A 314 -3.64 3.93 -23.89
C LYS A 314 -2.95 5.25 -23.59
N ILE A 315 -2.56 5.49 -22.34
CA ILE A 315 -1.89 6.73 -21.90
C ILE A 315 -0.37 6.63 -22.04
N TYR A 316 0.19 5.46 -21.73
CA TYR A 316 1.63 5.14 -21.77
C TYR A 316 1.88 3.87 -22.58
N PRO A 317 1.94 3.94 -23.93
CA PRO A 317 2.13 2.77 -24.80
C PRO A 317 3.41 1.96 -24.51
N ASN A 318 4.43 2.61 -23.93
CA ASN A 318 5.71 1.99 -23.57
C ASN A 318 5.74 1.44 -22.13
N ALA A 319 4.62 1.45 -21.41
CA ALA A 319 4.56 0.93 -20.04
C ALA A 319 4.96 -0.55 -19.98
N LYS A 320 5.71 -0.92 -18.91
CA LYS A 320 6.03 -2.32 -18.59
C LYS A 320 5.40 -2.71 -17.27
N PHE A 321 4.89 -3.95 -17.21
CA PHE A 321 4.23 -4.48 -16.03
C PHE A 321 5.03 -5.67 -15.46
N LEU A 322 5.43 -5.56 -14.23
CA LEU A 322 6.07 -6.62 -13.47
C LEU A 322 5.03 -7.25 -12.54
N HIS A 323 4.56 -8.41 -12.94
CA HIS A 323 3.54 -9.14 -12.21
C HIS A 323 4.18 -10.03 -11.14
N THR A 324 4.12 -9.58 -9.88
CA THR A 324 4.66 -10.34 -8.75
C THR A 324 3.61 -11.26 -8.16
N PHE A 325 3.93 -12.54 -8.05
CA PHE A 325 3.03 -13.56 -7.51
C PHE A 325 3.77 -14.66 -6.75
N ARG A 326 3.03 -15.46 -6.04
CA ARG A 326 3.45 -16.70 -5.37
C ARG A 326 2.26 -17.64 -5.27
N ASN A 327 2.45 -18.80 -4.60
CA ASN A 327 1.35 -19.70 -4.33
C ASN A 327 0.12 -18.92 -3.79
N PRO A 328 -1.06 -19.00 -4.44
CA PRO A 328 -2.24 -18.25 -4.03
C PRO A 328 -2.76 -18.62 -2.63
N LEU A 329 -2.62 -19.88 -2.19
CA LEU A 329 -2.98 -20.31 -0.82
C LEU A 329 -2.14 -19.54 0.23
N ASP A 330 -0.81 -19.47 -0.01
CA ASP A 330 0.11 -18.73 0.85
C ASP A 330 -0.19 -17.23 0.84
N SER A 331 -0.62 -16.69 -0.30
CA SER A 331 -1.01 -15.28 -0.44
C SER A 331 -2.23 -14.99 0.41
N ILE A 332 -3.29 -15.80 0.31
CA ILE A 332 -4.54 -15.64 1.08
C ILE A 332 -4.23 -15.63 2.58
N ILE A 333 -3.53 -16.65 3.07
CA ILE A 333 -3.21 -16.75 4.50
C ILE A 333 -2.29 -15.61 4.95
N SER A 334 -1.32 -15.23 4.13
CA SER A 334 -0.42 -14.12 4.49
C SER A 334 -1.13 -12.77 4.54
N ILE A 335 -2.08 -12.52 3.64
CA ILE A 335 -2.92 -11.33 3.64
C ILE A 335 -3.77 -11.31 4.90
N TYR A 336 -4.46 -12.41 5.21
CA TYR A 336 -5.29 -12.52 6.41
C TYR A 336 -4.48 -12.37 7.70
N GLN A 337 -3.26 -12.90 7.77
CA GLN A 337 -2.37 -12.71 8.92
C GLN A 337 -1.73 -11.32 9.01
N SER A 338 -1.96 -10.46 8.03
CA SER A 338 -1.43 -9.09 8.01
C SER A 338 -2.53 -8.09 8.37
N MET A 339 -2.18 -7.00 9.04
CA MET A 339 -3.09 -5.88 9.25
C MET A 339 -2.96 -4.92 8.07
N LEU A 340 -3.96 -4.94 7.17
CA LEU A 340 -4.02 -4.13 5.96
C LEU A 340 -5.32 -3.27 6.01
N PRO A 341 -5.37 -2.23 6.86
CA PRO A 341 -6.61 -1.51 7.18
C PRO A 341 -7.19 -0.69 6.04
N GLU A 342 -6.40 -0.44 4.99
CA GLU A 342 -6.85 0.32 3.81
C GLU A 342 -7.43 -0.58 2.71
N LEU A 343 -7.32 -1.91 2.84
CA LEU A 343 -7.82 -2.88 1.87
C LEU A 343 -9.13 -3.51 2.39
N SER A 344 -10.26 -2.98 1.95
CA SER A 344 -11.59 -3.42 2.40
C SER A 344 -11.84 -4.92 2.27
N TRP A 345 -11.30 -5.55 1.22
CA TRP A 345 -11.43 -6.97 0.94
C TRP A 345 -10.48 -7.87 1.76
N ALA A 346 -9.52 -7.29 2.51
CA ALA A 346 -8.52 -8.06 3.27
C ALA A 346 -9.01 -8.52 4.66
N HIS A 347 -10.26 -8.24 5.03
CA HIS A 347 -10.77 -8.44 6.39
C HIS A 347 -11.53 -9.75 6.63
N SER A 348 -11.70 -10.60 5.62
CA SER A 348 -12.21 -11.95 5.80
C SER A 348 -11.56 -12.90 4.79
N ILE A 349 -11.43 -14.20 5.17
CA ILE A 349 -10.90 -15.22 4.25
C ILE A 349 -11.76 -15.30 2.98
N GLU A 350 -13.07 -15.19 3.11
CA GLU A 350 -13.99 -15.22 1.97
C GLU A 350 -13.74 -14.06 1.00
N ASN A 351 -13.68 -12.83 1.49
CA ASN A 351 -13.43 -11.66 0.65
C ASN A 351 -12.05 -11.70 0.00
N ILE A 352 -11.03 -12.17 0.74
CA ILE A 352 -9.69 -12.36 0.19
C ILE A 352 -9.73 -13.40 -0.94
N THR A 353 -10.42 -14.53 -0.73
CA THR A 353 -10.47 -15.60 -1.73
C THR A 353 -11.24 -15.15 -3.00
N ASN A 354 -12.36 -14.43 -2.83
CA ASN A 354 -13.07 -13.82 -3.95
C ASN A 354 -12.20 -12.82 -4.72
N TYR A 355 -11.46 -11.95 -4.01
CA TYR A 355 -10.56 -10.99 -4.65
C TYR A 355 -9.41 -11.69 -5.40
N VAL A 356 -8.88 -12.79 -4.84
CA VAL A 356 -7.85 -13.60 -5.51
C VAL A 356 -8.39 -14.28 -6.75
N ASP A 357 -9.63 -14.76 -6.75
CA ASP A 357 -10.29 -15.33 -7.94
C ASP A 357 -10.42 -14.27 -9.04
N ASN A 358 -10.90 -13.08 -8.71
CA ASN A 358 -10.99 -11.97 -9.67
C ASN A 358 -9.61 -11.58 -10.21
N TYR A 359 -8.62 -11.47 -9.32
CA TYR A 359 -7.25 -11.20 -9.72
C TYR A 359 -6.71 -12.24 -10.72
N ILE A 360 -6.93 -13.54 -10.49
CA ILE A 360 -6.48 -14.62 -11.39
C ILE A 360 -7.15 -14.49 -12.77
N LYS A 361 -8.46 -14.21 -12.81
CA LYS A 361 -9.19 -14.00 -14.07
C LYS A 361 -8.64 -12.81 -14.84
N VAL A 362 -8.53 -11.67 -14.18
CA VAL A 362 -8.10 -10.42 -14.80
C VAL A 362 -6.66 -10.48 -15.31
N ILE A 363 -5.74 -11.02 -14.50
CA ILE A 363 -4.35 -11.11 -14.92
C ILE A 363 -4.15 -12.07 -16.09
N ASN A 364 -4.88 -13.19 -16.11
CA ASN A 364 -4.83 -14.13 -17.23
C ASN A 364 -5.40 -13.51 -18.52
N TYR A 365 -6.50 -12.77 -18.43
CA TYR A 365 -7.04 -12.02 -19.56
C TYR A 365 -6.00 -11.07 -20.14
N TYR A 366 -5.37 -10.23 -19.31
CA TYR A 366 -4.40 -9.27 -19.83
C TYR A 366 -3.08 -9.90 -20.28
N LYS A 367 -2.64 -11.00 -19.70
CA LYS A 367 -1.47 -11.75 -20.18
C LYS A 367 -1.71 -12.35 -21.57
N THR A 368 -2.93 -12.79 -21.85
CA THR A 368 -3.31 -13.26 -23.19
C THR A 368 -3.38 -12.10 -24.18
N LYS A 369 -3.94 -10.96 -23.76
CA LYS A 369 -4.13 -9.78 -24.61
C LYS A 369 -2.81 -9.04 -24.90
N TYR A 370 -1.89 -9.00 -23.93
CA TYR A 370 -0.66 -8.21 -23.96
C TYR A 370 0.56 -9.02 -23.47
N PRO A 371 0.96 -10.09 -24.16
CA PRO A 371 2.02 -11.00 -23.68
C PRO A 371 3.39 -10.32 -23.52
N ASP A 372 3.70 -9.32 -24.39
CA ASP A 372 5.03 -8.70 -24.44
C ASP A 372 5.24 -7.55 -23.45
N VAL A 373 4.18 -7.11 -22.74
CA VAL A 373 4.26 -5.98 -21.80
C VAL A 373 4.16 -6.40 -20.35
N ILE A 374 3.81 -7.68 -20.07
CA ILE A 374 3.66 -8.23 -18.72
C ILE A 374 4.70 -9.32 -18.51
N MET A 375 5.58 -9.13 -17.52
CA MET A 375 6.56 -10.13 -17.09
C MET A 375 6.17 -10.75 -15.76
N ASP A 376 6.07 -12.08 -15.72
CA ASP A 376 5.79 -12.87 -14.53
C ASP A 376 7.03 -13.00 -13.63
N ILE A 377 6.87 -12.69 -12.34
CA ILE A 377 7.91 -12.84 -11.33
C ILE A 377 7.37 -13.68 -10.17
N ASN A 378 7.68 -14.96 -10.19
CA ASN A 378 7.35 -15.89 -9.10
C ASN A 378 8.31 -15.67 -7.92
N LEU A 379 7.80 -15.25 -6.76
CA LEU A 379 8.60 -14.98 -5.57
C LEU A 379 9.39 -16.20 -5.08
N GLU A 380 8.82 -17.39 -5.20
CA GLU A 380 9.47 -18.63 -4.75
C GLU A 380 10.71 -18.94 -5.59
N GLN A 381 10.58 -18.79 -6.91
CA GLN A 381 11.70 -18.94 -7.85
C GLN A 381 12.71 -17.81 -7.70
N PHE A 382 12.23 -16.57 -7.53
CA PHE A 382 13.09 -15.41 -7.32
C PHE A 382 14.00 -15.58 -6.10
N THR A 383 13.48 -16.10 -4.98
CA THR A 383 14.29 -16.31 -3.77
C THR A 383 15.33 -17.44 -3.92
N GLN A 384 15.19 -18.30 -4.92
CA GLN A 384 16.14 -19.37 -5.22
C GLN A 384 17.21 -18.92 -6.24
N ASN A 385 16.85 -18.07 -7.19
CA ASN A 385 17.69 -17.67 -8.32
C ASN A 385 17.59 -16.14 -8.56
N SER A 386 17.82 -15.34 -7.52
CA SER A 386 17.65 -13.90 -7.56
C SER A 386 18.55 -13.18 -8.56
N GLU A 387 19.77 -13.69 -8.79
CA GLU A 387 20.70 -13.07 -9.75
C GLU A 387 20.20 -13.19 -11.19
N ASN A 388 19.84 -14.39 -11.66
CA ASN A 388 19.40 -14.56 -13.05
C ASN A 388 18.05 -13.89 -13.30
N ILE A 389 17.08 -14.07 -12.39
CA ILE A 389 15.76 -13.44 -12.56
C ILE A 389 15.87 -11.91 -12.51
N SER A 390 16.73 -11.34 -11.67
CA SER A 390 16.95 -9.90 -11.69
C SER A 390 17.56 -9.40 -13.01
N LYS A 391 18.48 -10.16 -13.63
CA LYS A 391 19.00 -9.85 -14.99
C LYS A 391 17.89 -9.81 -16.03
N GLU A 392 16.98 -10.78 -15.98
CA GLU A 392 15.81 -10.85 -16.88
C GLU A 392 14.87 -9.66 -16.66
N ILE A 393 14.57 -9.30 -15.41
CA ILE A 393 13.75 -8.12 -15.07
C ILE A 393 14.37 -6.85 -15.66
N TYR A 394 15.68 -6.65 -15.48
CA TYR A 394 16.37 -5.48 -15.99
C TYR A 394 16.35 -5.41 -17.51
N LYS A 395 16.60 -6.55 -18.17
CA LYS A 395 16.49 -6.67 -19.65
C LYS A 395 15.09 -6.32 -20.14
N PHE A 396 14.05 -6.85 -19.49
CA PHE A 396 12.65 -6.58 -19.83
C PHE A 396 12.29 -5.11 -19.70
N CYS A 397 12.80 -4.44 -18.66
CA CYS A 397 12.58 -3.02 -18.40
C CYS A 397 13.52 -2.09 -19.20
N GLY A 398 14.43 -2.62 -20.02
CA GLY A 398 15.44 -1.82 -20.74
C GLY A 398 16.45 -1.12 -19.82
N LEU A 399 16.76 -1.72 -18.67
CA LEU A 399 17.64 -1.18 -17.65
C LEU A 399 19.00 -1.87 -17.65
N ASN A 400 20.05 -1.17 -17.23
CA ASN A 400 21.38 -1.74 -17.05
C ASN A 400 21.48 -2.47 -15.71
N TRP A 401 21.73 -3.77 -15.77
CA TRP A 401 21.93 -4.60 -14.57
C TRP A 401 23.38 -4.57 -14.11
N ASN A 402 23.57 -4.56 -12.80
CA ASN A 402 24.85 -4.85 -12.17
C ASN A 402 24.61 -5.64 -10.86
N LYS A 403 25.62 -6.33 -10.36
CA LYS A 403 25.49 -7.22 -9.20
C LYS A 403 25.18 -6.49 -7.88
N GLU A 404 25.46 -5.19 -7.80
CA GLU A 404 25.22 -4.37 -6.61
C GLU A 404 23.74 -4.19 -6.31
N VAL A 405 22.84 -4.35 -7.33
CA VAL A 405 21.39 -4.28 -7.12
C VAL A 405 20.88 -5.30 -6.11
N LEU A 406 21.57 -6.45 -5.97
CA LEU A 406 21.24 -7.47 -4.98
C LEU A 406 21.76 -7.15 -3.57
N LYS A 407 22.56 -6.08 -3.43
CA LYS A 407 23.00 -5.55 -2.14
C LYS A 407 22.13 -4.38 -1.65
N PHE A 408 20.92 -4.26 -2.18
CA PHE A 408 19.94 -3.22 -1.85
C PHE A 408 19.78 -2.98 -0.34
N TYR A 409 19.87 -4.03 0.47
CA TYR A 409 19.75 -3.99 1.93
C TYR A 409 20.86 -3.19 2.64
N LYS A 410 21.95 -2.85 1.93
CA LYS A 410 23.03 -2.00 2.42
C LYS A 410 22.78 -0.50 2.18
N ARG A 411 21.72 -0.16 1.46
CA ARG A 411 21.42 1.24 1.13
C ARG A 411 20.84 1.96 2.35
N ASN A 412 21.38 3.14 2.66
CA ASN A 412 20.91 4.00 3.75
C ASN A 412 19.66 4.83 3.38
N ASN A 413 19.33 4.94 2.08
CA ASN A 413 18.27 5.79 1.55
C ASN A 413 17.05 4.98 1.09
N LEU A 414 16.78 3.82 1.68
CA LEU A 414 15.60 3.03 1.39
C LEU A 414 14.40 3.58 2.18
N ASN A 415 13.60 4.37 1.50
CA ASN A 415 12.36 4.93 2.04
C ASN A 415 11.18 4.01 1.66
N VAL A 416 10.58 3.33 2.64
CA VAL A 416 9.51 2.35 2.40
C VAL A 416 8.41 2.47 3.43
N LYS A 417 7.17 2.70 2.98
CA LYS A 417 5.98 2.84 3.83
C LYS A 417 5.23 1.52 4.10
N THR A 418 5.59 0.44 3.43
CA THR A 418 4.84 -0.83 3.50
C THR A 418 5.22 -1.67 4.71
N LEU A 419 4.39 -2.66 5.07
CA LEU A 419 4.67 -3.64 6.14
C LEU A 419 5.92 -4.49 5.87
N SER A 420 6.47 -4.44 4.65
CA SER A 420 7.70 -5.18 4.29
C SER A 420 8.99 -4.41 4.59
N PHE A 421 8.92 -3.24 5.24
CA PHE A 421 10.08 -2.37 5.47
C PHE A 421 11.25 -3.06 6.20
N SER A 422 10.97 -3.98 7.13
CA SER A 422 12.02 -4.74 7.82
C SER A 422 12.64 -5.82 6.94
N GLN A 423 11.83 -6.46 6.07
CA GLN A 423 12.26 -7.55 5.21
C GLN A 423 13.27 -7.11 4.14
N ILE A 424 13.11 -5.89 3.61
CA ILE A 424 14.00 -5.33 2.59
C ILE A 424 15.34 -4.83 3.15
N ARG A 425 15.55 -4.86 4.47
CA ARG A 425 16.83 -4.48 5.13
C ARG A 425 17.71 -5.67 5.45
N SER A 426 17.39 -6.82 4.90
CA SER A 426 18.19 -8.05 4.99
C SER A 426 18.39 -8.65 3.60
N LYS A 427 19.34 -9.57 3.48
CA LYS A 427 19.54 -10.36 2.25
C LYS A 427 18.27 -11.12 1.90
N VAL A 428 18.08 -11.40 0.59
CA VAL A 428 16.99 -12.26 0.13
C VAL A 428 17.11 -13.63 0.82
N SER A 429 16.08 -13.99 1.58
CA SER A 429 15.99 -15.29 2.24
C SER A 429 15.18 -16.27 1.39
N LYS A 430 15.53 -17.56 1.47
CA LYS A 430 14.80 -18.61 0.77
C LYS A 430 13.35 -18.65 1.24
N TYR A 431 12.42 -18.83 0.28
CA TYR A 431 11.01 -18.96 0.55
C TYR A 431 10.69 -20.22 1.37
N ASN A 432 9.92 -20.07 2.44
CA ASN A 432 9.48 -21.20 3.27
C ASN A 432 8.10 -21.68 2.82
N LYS A 433 8.05 -22.73 2.02
CA LYS A 433 6.83 -23.34 1.49
C LYS A 433 5.89 -23.91 2.57
N LYS A 434 6.40 -24.27 3.75
CA LYS A 434 5.62 -24.86 4.84
C LYS A 434 5.01 -23.85 5.78
N LYS A 435 5.36 -22.58 5.66
CA LYS A 435 4.99 -21.52 6.62
C LYS A 435 3.51 -21.38 6.84
N TYR A 436 2.70 -21.54 5.81
CA TYR A 436 1.26 -21.28 5.85
C TYR A 436 0.40 -22.55 5.83
N GLN A 437 0.99 -23.73 5.59
CA GLN A 437 0.29 -25.00 5.54
C GLN A 437 -0.63 -25.28 6.77
N PRO A 438 -0.23 -24.96 8.03
CA PRO A 438 -1.08 -25.19 9.19
C PRO A 438 -2.43 -24.45 9.14
N TYR A 439 -2.59 -23.47 8.25
CA TYR A 439 -3.80 -22.64 8.12
C TYR A 439 -4.64 -23.01 6.88
N PHE A 440 -4.22 -23.95 6.05
CA PHE A 440 -4.92 -24.28 4.81
C PHE A 440 -6.31 -24.86 5.04
N HIS A 441 -6.58 -25.44 6.20
CA HIS A 441 -7.93 -25.88 6.60
C HIS A 441 -8.98 -24.75 6.54
N LEU A 442 -8.58 -23.49 6.68
CA LEU A 442 -9.47 -22.33 6.54
C LEU A 442 -10.01 -22.17 5.11
N LEU A 443 -9.34 -22.76 4.11
CA LEU A 443 -9.67 -22.64 2.70
C LEU A 443 -10.49 -23.82 2.17
N GLU A 444 -10.61 -24.91 2.94
CA GLU A 444 -11.29 -26.17 2.53
C GLU A 444 -12.70 -25.93 2.00
N LYS A 445 -13.50 -25.10 2.69
CA LYS A 445 -14.89 -24.79 2.30
C LYS A 445 -15.02 -24.08 0.94
N PHE A 446 -13.95 -23.50 0.42
CA PHE A 446 -13.95 -22.76 -0.85
C PHE A 446 -13.52 -23.62 -2.05
N LYS A 447 -13.05 -24.86 -1.84
CA LYS A 447 -12.60 -25.74 -2.93
C LYS A 447 -13.67 -25.99 -3.98
N ILE A 448 -14.92 -26.13 -3.57
CA ILE A 448 -16.05 -26.37 -4.49
C ILE A 448 -16.29 -25.16 -5.39
N LYS A 449 -16.07 -23.96 -4.85
CA LYS A 449 -16.34 -22.70 -5.55
C LYS A 449 -15.22 -22.30 -6.53
N PHE A 450 -13.96 -22.66 -6.24
CA PHE A 450 -12.79 -22.18 -6.98
C PHE A 450 -11.90 -23.34 -7.45
N ASN A 451 -11.93 -23.64 -8.76
CA ASN A 451 -11.18 -24.74 -9.37
C ASN A 451 -9.66 -24.63 -9.24
N TRP A 452 -9.13 -23.40 -9.09
CA TRP A 452 -7.70 -23.16 -8.90
C TRP A 452 -7.21 -23.46 -7.47
N LEU A 453 -8.13 -23.67 -6.53
CA LEU A 453 -7.83 -23.83 -5.10
C LEU A 453 -7.49 -25.30 -4.79
N ASN A 454 -6.32 -25.76 -5.25
CA ASN A 454 -5.81 -27.10 -5.00
C ASN A 454 -5.07 -27.15 -3.65
N ILE A 455 -5.74 -27.63 -2.61
CA ILE A 455 -5.14 -27.94 -1.30
C ILE A 455 -4.71 -29.40 -1.33
N LYS A 456 -3.40 -29.65 -1.48
CA LYS A 456 -2.80 -30.98 -1.31
C LYS A 456 -2.40 -31.19 0.14
#